data_46135aefcc263d23a4141032bd269401
#
_entry.id   46135aefcc263d23a4141032bd269401
#
_cell.length_a   1.000
_cell.length_b   1.000
_cell.length_c   1.000
_cell.angle_alpha   90.00
_cell.angle_beta   90.00
_cell.angle_gamma   90.00
#
_symmetry.space_group_name_H-M   'P 1'
#
loop_
_entity.id
_entity.type
_entity.pdbx_description
1 polymer ?
#
loop_
_entity_poly.entity_id
_entity_poly.type
_entity_poly.pdbx_seq_one_letter_code
_entity_poly.pdbx_strand_id
1 'polypeptide(L)'
;KKLRERYSKEKFVKYSDINRNPGDYILCFSFFDINHLTDITCTGGIYIYSSSEAFEEEQYFDFFRLKRWLDFLKLTPVGFSIDEENKKPNFYPGYHCSGHATREDLLDIVDRIRPKYLIPVHTELEKPYEELRDITQIIWDDAKYPELEVKIYGEES
;
A
#
# COMPACT_ATOMS: atom_id res chain seq x y z
N LYS A 1 14.99 -4.35 18.15
CA LYS A 1 15.77 -3.80 19.27
C LYS A 1 15.83 -2.27 19.21
N LYS A 2 16.24 -1.66 18.06
CA LYS A 2 16.34 -0.19 17.89
C LYS A 2 15.06 0.61 18.18
N LEU A 3 13.88 0.10 17.84
CA LEU A 3 12.61 0.79 18.10
C LEU A 3 12.29 0.86 19.61
N ARG A 4 12.54 -0.23 20.34
CA ARG A 4 12.32 -0.27 21.81
C ARG A 4 13.25 0.65 22.60
N GLU A 5 14.40 1.00 22.03
CA GLU A 5 15.35 1.95 22.63
C GLU A 5 14.93 3.41 22.38
N ARG A 6 14.16 3.65 21.29
CA ARG A 6 13.72 5.00 20.89
C ARG A 6 12.43 5.45 21.55
N TYR A 7 11.56 4.52 21.96
CA TYR A 7 10.27 4.82 22.55
C TYR A 7 10.18 4.31 23.99
N SER A 8 9.45 5.04 24.86
CA SER A 8 9.21 4.61 26.23
C SER A 8 8.45 3.27 26.27
N LYS A 9 8.68 2.48 27.31
CA LYS A 9 8.03 1.16 27.50
C LYS A 9 6.49 1.25 27.50
N GLU A 10 5.93 2.37 27.89
CA GLU A 10 4.48 2.63 27.92
C GLU A 10 3.83 2.67 26.52
N LYS A 11 4.65 2.85 25.47
CA LYS A 11 4.18 2.82 24.06
C LYS A 11 4.14 1.42 23.46
N PHE A 12 4.52 0.40 24.20
CA PHE A 12 4.49 -0.99 23.74
C PHE A 12 3.40 -1.76 24.44
N VAL A 13 2.41 -2.20 23.67
CA VAL A 13 1.30 -3.02 24.13
C VAL A 13 1.65 -4.50 23.94
N LYS A 14 1.29 -5.34 24.89
CA LYS A 14 1.43 -6.80 24.78
C LYS A 14 0.11 -7.41 24.34
N TYR A 15 0.16 -8.58 23.71
CA TYR A 15 -1.04 -9.35 23.37
C TYR A 15 -1.96 -9.60 24.56
N SER A 16 -1.38 -9.82 25.76
CA SER A 16 -2.15 -9.98 27.01
C SER A 16 -2.97 -8.75 27.38
N ASP A 17 -2.52 -7.56 27.02
CA ASP A 17 -3.22 -6.31 27.32
C ASP A 17 -4.39 -6.14 26.36
N ILE A 18 -4.17 -6.44 25.07
CA ILE A 18 -5.23 -6.45 24.07
C ILE A 18 -6.29 -7.50 24.42
N ASN A 19 -5.88 -8.71 24.82
CA ASN A 19 -6.79 -9.79 25.21
C ASN A 19 -7.67 -9.44 26.40
N ARG A 20 -7.16 -8.58 27.29
CA ARG A 20 -7.93 -8.14 28.46
C ARG A 20 -9.06 -7.19 28.11
N ASN A 21 -8.80 -6.25 27.21
CA ASN A 21 -9.75 -5.22 26.78
C ASN A 21 -9.64 -4.96 25.27
N PRO A 22 -10.06 -5.90 24.41
CA PRO A 22 -9.86 -5.78 22.96
C PRO A 22 -10.56 -4.57 22.34
N GLY A 23 -11.67 -4.11 22.93
CA GLY A 23 -12.42 -2.94 22.48
C GLY A 23 -11.69 -1.60 22.64
N ASP A 24 -10.60 -1.57 23.40
CA ASP A 24 -9.81 -0.34 23.62
C ASP A 24 -8.75 -0.12 22.53
N TYR A 25 -8.62 -1.06 21.58
CA TYR A 25 -7.53 -1.05 20.60
C TYR A 25 -8.03 -1.02 19.17
N ILE A 26 -7.37 -0.20 18.36
CA ILE A 26 -7.41 -0.25 16.89
C ILE A 26 -6.05 -0.78 16.44
N LEU A 27 -6.06 -1.89 15.70
CA LEU A 27 -4.86 -2.54 15.22
C LEU A 27 -4.63 -2.20 13.75
N CYS A 28 -3.45 -1.69 13.41
CA CYS A 28 -3.03 -1.45 12.04
C CYS A 28 -1.96 -2.47 11.67
N PHE A 29 -2.22 -3.28 10.64
CA PHE A 29 -1.29 -4.31 10.18
C PHE A 29 -1.50 -4.59 8.68
N SER A 30 -0.48 -5.16 8.04
CA SER A 30 -0.58 -5.62 6.66
C SER A 30 -1.22 -7.01 6.57
N PHE A 31 -1.64 -7.41 5.38
CA PHE A 31 -2.12 -8.77 5.13
C PHE A 31 -1.12 -9.85 5.58
N PHE A 32 0.18 -9.59 5.39
CA PHE A 32 1.24 -10.53 5.75
C PHE A 32 1.42 -10.70 7.26
N ASP A 33 0.92 -9.77 8.06
CA ASP A 33 1.01 -9.78 9.51
C ASP A 33 -0.25 -10.40 10.18
N ILE A 34 -1.25 -10.81 9.40
CA ILE A 34 -2.54 -11.30 9.93
C ILE A 34 -2.39 -12.52 10.84
N ASN A 35 -1.34 -13.31 10.65
CA ASN A 35 -1.01 -14.45 11.50
C ASN A 35 -0.72 -14.04 12.95
N HIS A 36 -0.26 -12.81 13.20
CA HIS A 36 -0.04 -12.30 14.56
C HIS A 36 -1.35 -12.13 15.34
N LEU A 37 -2.49 -12.06 14.65
CA LEU A 37 -3.80 -12.01 15.32
C LEU A 37 -4.16 -13.32 16.00
N THR A 38 -3.48 -14.43 15.71
CA THR A 38 -3.68 -15.71 16.42
C THR A 38 -3.28 -15.66 17.88
N ASP A 39 -2.38 -14.73 18.26
CA ASP A 39 -1.97 -14.49 19.64
C ASP A 39 -3.02 -13.65 20.41
N ILE A 40 -4.01 -13.13 19.70
CA ILE A 40 -5.11 -12.33 20.25
C ILE A 40 -6.37 -13.18 20.28
N THR A 41 -7.02 -13.28 21.41
CA THR A 41 -8.29 -13.99 21.54
C THR A 41 -9.40 -13.14 20.94
N CYS A 42 -9.60 -13.25 19.62
CA CYS A 42 -10.66 -12.56 18.92
C CYS A 42 -12.02 -13.22 19.23
N THR A 43 -12.91 -12.46 19.84
CA THR A 43 -14.31 -12.89 20.07
C THR A 43 -15.29 -12.27 19.08
N GLY A 44 -14.78 -11.54 18.12
CA GLY A 44 -15.47 -10.76 17.09
C GLY A 44 -14.77 -9.42 16.91
N GLY A 45 -15.25 -8.63 15.96
CA GLY A 45 -14.71 -7.32 15.65
C GLY A 45 -14.91 -6.96 14.18
N ILE A 46 -14.38 -5.81 13.80
CA ILE A 46 -14.46 -5.29 12.43
C ILE A 46 -13.05 -5.27 11.85
N TYR A 47 -12.91 -5.79 10.64
CA TYR A 47 -11.72 -5.64 9.82
C TYR A 47 -12.02 -4.66 8.68
N ILE A 48 -11.38 -3.50 8.69
CA ILE A 48 -11.53 -2.51 7.63
C ILE A 48 -10.37 -2.69 6.65
N TYR A 49 -10.70 -3.07 5.41
CA TYR A 49 -9.72 -3.11 4.33
C TYR A 49 -9.60 -1.72 3.70
N SER A 50 -8.46 -1.05 3.91
CA SER A 50 -8.20 0.31 3.43
C SER A 50 -6.98 0.42 2.52
N SER A 51 -6.46 -0.71 2.03
CA SER A 51 -5.35 -0.75 1.08
C SER A 51 -5.86 -0.65 -0.37
N SER A 52 -4.97 -0.74 -1.35
CA SER A 52 -5.33 -0.69 -2.76
C SER A 52 -6.25 -1.84 -3.17
N GLU A 53 -7.07 -1.60 -4.18
CA GLU A 53 -7.87 -2.64 -4.83
C GLU A 53 -6.98 -3.65 -5.56
N ALA A 54 -7.47 -4.86 -5.74
CA ALA A 54 -6.78 -5.87 -6.55
C ALA A 54 -7.16 -5.69 -8.01
N PHE A 55 -6.15 -5.59 -8.88
CA PHE A 55 -6.34 -5.40 -10.33
C PHE A 55 -6.07 -6.66 -11.13
N GLU A 56 -5.33 -7.63 -10.57
CA GLU A 56 -4.92 -8.86 -11.25
C GLU A 56 -5.50 -10.10 -10.58
N GLU A 57 -5.73 -11.16 -11.37
CA GLU A 57 -6.30 -12.41 -10.89
C GLU A 57 -5.44 -13.07 -9.79
N GLU A 58 -4.12 -12.94 -9.86
CA GLU A 58 -3.22 -13.46 -8.83
C GLU A 58 -3.49 -12.82 -7.46
N GLN A 59 -3.82 -11.54 -7.43
CA GLN A 59 -4.17 -10.84 -6.20
C GLN A 59 -5.50 -11.28 -5.62
N TYR A 60 -6.42 -11.83 -6.43
CA TYR A 60 -7.70 -12.33 -5.96
C TYR A 60 -7.55 -13.50 -4.97
N PHE A 61 -6.53 -14.35 -5.17
CA PHE A 61 -6.26 -15.44 -4.23
C PHE A 61 -5.97 -14.95 -2.81
N ASP A 62 -5.30 -13.83 -2.67
CA ASP A 62 -5.01 -13.25 -1.37
C ASP A 62 -6.27 -12.78 -0.66
N PHE A 63 -7.27 -12.30 -1.39
CA PHE A 63 -8.57 -11.92 -0.81
C PHE A 63 -9.37 -13.13 -0.34
N PHE A 64 -9.29 -14.27 -1.03
CA PHE A 64 -9.89 -15.52 -0.55
C PHE A 64 -9.19 -16.02 0.73
N ARG A 65 -7.87 -15.93 0.78
CA ARG A 65 -7.09 -16.27 1.98
C ARG A 65 -7.43 -15.32 3.13
N LEU A 66 -7.50 -14.02 2.85
CA LEU A 66 -7.90 -13.00 3.82
C LEU A 66 -9.29 -13.31 4.38
N LYS A 67 -10.29 -13.58 3.51
CA LYS A 67 -11.64 -13.92 3.95
C LYS A 67 -11.66 -15.11 4.90
N ARG A 68 -10.92 -16.17 4.57
CA ARG A 68 -10.80 -17.37 5.44
C ARG A 68 -10.19 -17.03 6.81
N TRP A 69 -9.17 -16.18 6.84
CA TRP A 69 -8.59 -15.69 8.09
C TRP A 69 -9.60 -14.89 8.91
N LEU A 70 -10.36 -14.01 8.26
CA LEU A 70 -11.37 -13.19 8.93
C LEU A 70 -12.48 -14.07 9.52
N ASP A 71 -12.93 -15.08 8.78
CA ASP A 71 -13.94 -16.03 9.27
C ASP A 71 -13.42 -16.84 10.47
N PHE A 72 -12.18 -17.32 10.38
CA PHE A 72 -11.54 -18.04 11.48
C PHE A 72 -11.43 -17.16 12.74
N LEU A 73 -11.04 -15.90 12.57
CA LEU A 73 -10.90 -14.92 13.65
C LEU A 73 -12.23 -14.28 14.06
N LYS A 74 -13.34 -14.64 13.42
CA LYS A 74 -14.69 -14.08 13.65
C LYS A 74 -14.74 -12.56 13.44
N LEU A 75 -13.97 -12.04 12.49
CA LEU A 75 -13.94 -10.64 12.13
C LEU A 75 -14.86 -10.37 10.95
N THR A 76 -15.66 -9.31 11.04
CA THR A 76 -16.55 -8.87 9.96
C THR A 76 -15.77 -7.97 8.99
N PRO A 77 -15.62 -8.36 7.71
CA PRO A 77 -14.96 -7.51 6.73
C PRO A 77 -15.80 -6.29 6.37
N VAL A 78 -15.13 -5.15 6.23
CA VAL A 78 -15.68 -3.89 5.72
C VAL A 78 -14.73 -3.34 4.66
N GLY A 79 -15.27 -2.77 3.59
CA GLY A 79 -14.53 -2.24 2.46
C GLY A 79 -14.45 -3.20 1.28
N PHE A 80 -14.69 -4.49 1.48
CA PHE A 80 -14.77 -5.47 0.39
C PHE A 80 -15.71 -6.62 0.72
N SER A 81 -16.13 -7.35 -0.32
CA SER A 81 -16.79 -8.65 -0.22
C SER A 81 -16.24 -9.61 -1.27
N ILE A 82 -16.52 -10.89 -1.13
CA ILE A 82 -16.17 -11.89 -2.14
C ILE A 82 -17.42 -12.26 -2.92
N ASP A 83 -17.36 -12.17 -4.24
CA ASP A 83 -18.32 -12.78 -5.15
C ASP A 83 -17.95 -14.26 -5.31
N GLU A 84 -18.72 -15.14 -4.68
CA GLU A 84 -18.46 -16.59 -4.69
C GLU A 84 -18.71 -17.22 -6.07
N GLU A 85 -19.58 -16.62 -6.88
CA GLU A 85 -19.92 -17.13 -8.22
C GLU A 85 -18.79 -16.81 -9.21
N ASN A 86 -18.36 -15.56 -9.26
CA ASN A 86 -17.35 -15.08 -10.21
C ASN A 86 -15.91 -15.20 -9.67
N LYS A 87 -15.73 -15.64 -8.43
CA LYS A 87 -14.42 -15.77 -7.78
C LYS A 87 -13.61 -14.47 -7.78
N LYS A 88 -14.28 -13.36 -7.49
CA LYS A 88 -13.66 -12.01 -7.49
C LYS A 88 -13.96 -11.25 -6.21
N PRO A 89 -13.02 -10.42 -5.73
CA PRO A 89 -13.33 -9.44 -4.71
C PRO A 89 -14.11 -8.27 -5.32
N ASN A 90 -15.13 -7.79 -4.60
CA ASN A 90 -15.84 -6.54 -4.89
C ASN A 90 -15.42 -5.51 -3.84
N PHE A 91 -15.02 -4.31 -4.27
CA PHE A 91 -14.58 -3.23 -3.40
C PHE A 91 -15.66 -2.16 -3.24
N TYR A 92 -15.81 -1.67 -2.03
CA TYR A 92 -16.78 -0.62 -1.72
C TYR A 92 -16.13 0.76 -1.70
N PRO A 93 -16.70 1.76 -2.41
CA PRO A 93 -16.14 3.11 -2.43
C PRO A 93 -16.00 3.72 -1.02
N GLY A 94 -14.99 4.56 -0.84
CA GLY A 94 -14.75 5.29 0.40
C GLY A 94 -13.86 4.57 1.43
N TYR A 95 -13.50 3.31 1.21
CA TYR A 95 -12.60 2.56 2.08
C TYR A 95 -11.19 2.42 1.52
N HIS A 96 -11.05 2.58 0.21
CA HIS A 96 -9.80 2.36 -0.50
C HIS A 96 -9.19 3.69 -0.90
N CYS A 97 -7.87 3.76 -0.79
CA CYS A 97 -7.07 4.84 -1.33
C CYS A 97 -5.92 4.22 -2.11
N SER A 98 -5.80 4.60 -3.38
CA SER A 98 -4.61 4.25 -4.14
C SER A 98 -3.39 4.89 -3.48
N GLY A 99 -2.33 4.11 -3.27
CA GLY A 99 -1.03 4.66 -2.87
C GLY A 99 -0.31 5.38 -4.01
N HIS A 100 -0.87 5.33 -5.22
CA HIS A 100 -0.33 5.99 -6.39
C HIS A 100 -0.90 7.40 -6.51
N ALA A 101 -0.06 8.33 -6.93
CA ALA A 101 -0.50 9.68 -7.30
C ALA A 101 -1.45 9.61 -8.51
N THR A 102 -2.40 10.53 -8.56
CA THR A 102 -3.26 10.67 -9.74
C THR A 102 -2.45 11.18 -10.94
N ARG A 103 -3.02 11.06 -12.15
CA ARG A 103 -2.40 11.62 -13.35
C ARG A 103 -2.16 13.11 -13.18
N GLU A 104 -3.15 13.84 -12.67
CA GLU A 104 -3.10 15.27 -12.43
C GLU A 104 -1.97 15.63 -11.44
N ASP A 105 -1.82 14.87 -10.36
CA ASP A 105 -0.74 15.08 -9.38
C ASP A 105 0.64 14.86 -10.01
N LEU A 106 0.79 13.81 -10.84
CA LEU A 106 2.05 13.53 -11.53
C LEU A 106 2.42 14.64 -12.51
N LEU A 107 1.46 15.15 -13.28
CA LEU A 107 1.68 16.25 -14.22
C LEU A 107 2.04 17.55 -13.48
N ASP A 108 1.35 17.88 -12.38
CA ASP A 108 1.65 19.05 -11.54
C ASP A 108 3.07 18.96 -10.94
N ILE A 109 3.47 17.78 -10.46
CA ILE A 109 4.84 17.55 -9.95
C ILE A 109 5.88 17.83 -11.04
N VAL A 110 5.70 17.31 -12.24
CA VAL A 110 6.64 17.52 -13.34
C VAL A 110 6.68 18.97 -13.76
N ASP A 111 5.53 19.67 -13.86
CA ASP A 111 5.46 21.08 -14.21
C ASP A 111 6.17 21.97 -13.18
N ARG A 112 6.04 21.66 -11.90
CA ARG A 112 6.73 22.39 -10.82
C ARG A 112 8.22 22.16 -10.78
N ILE A 113 8.68 20.91 -10.99
CA ILE A 113 10.10 20.55 -10.95
C ILE A 113 10.81 20.99 -12.23
N ARG A 114 10.13 20.91 -13.39
CA ARG A 114 10.70 21.16 -14.73
C ARG A 114 12.02 20.43 -14.96
N PRO A 115 12.04 19.10 -14.78
CA PRO A 115 13.26 18.32 -14.89
C PRO A 115 13.78 18.35 -16.33
N LYS A 116 15.09 18.32 -16.51
CA LYS A 116 15.69 18.19 -17.85
C LYS A 116 15.31 16.87 -18.51
N TYR A 117 15.29 15.81 -17.73
CA TYR A 117 14.94 14.45 -18.15
C TYR A 117 13.86 13.88 -17.27
N LEU A 118 12.86 13.22 -17.86
CA LEU A 118 11.84 12.45 -17.20
C LEU A 118 11.95 10.98 -17.62
N ILE A 119 12.06 10.09 -16.66
CA ILE A 119 12.15 8.65 -16.88
C ILE A 119 10.90 8.03 -16.25
N PRO A 120 9.87 7.68 -17.02
CA PRO A 120 8.72 6.96 -16.49
C PRO A 120 9.11 5.53 -16.10
N VAL A 121 8.71 5.11 -14.90
CA VAL A 121 8.95 3.78 -14.35
C VAL A 121 7.61 3.15 -13.97
N HIS A 122 7.46 1.84 -14.13
CA HIS A 122 6.22 1.11 -13.85
C HIS A 122 5.01 1.64 -14.64
N THR A 123 5.21 1.96 -15.91
CA THR A 123 4.14 2.38 -16.82
C THR A 123 4.32 1.73 -18.18
N GLU A 124 3.20 1.28 -18.75
CA GLU A 124 3.15 0.67 -20.08
C GLU A 124 2.66 1.66 -21.15
N LEU A 125 2.13 2.82 -20.70
CA LEU A 125 1.50 3.80 -21.58
C LEU A 125 2.38 5.03 -21.75
N GLU A 126 2.83 5.29 -22.97
CA GLU A 126 3.60 6.49 -23.32
C GLU A 126 2.72 7.74 -23.47
N LYS A 127 1.52 7.54 -24.04
CA LYS A 127 0.61 8.61 -24.42
C LYS A 127 0.32 9.66 -23.34
N PRO A 128 0.11 9.32 -22.05
CA PRO A 128 -0.13 10.33 -21.01
C PRO A 128 1.01 11.31 -20.79
N TYR A 129 2.23 10.96 -21.19
CA TYR A 129 3.42 11.77 -20.98
C TYR A 129 3.76 12.68 -22.18
N GLU A 130 3.08 12.51 -23.32
CA GLU A 130 3.34 13.32 -24.51
C GLU A 130 3.11 14.83 -24.29
N GLU A 131 2.16 15.20 -23.45
CA GLU A 131 1.88 16.60 -23.08
C GLU A 131 3.01 17.24 -22.27
N LEU A 132 3.95 16.46 -21.76
CA LEU A 132 5.12 16.96 -21.02
C LEU A 132 6.35 17.21 -21.91
N ARG A 133 6.29 16.91 -23.21
CA ARG A 133 7.43 17.03 -24.13
C ARG A 133 7.95 18.46 -24.28
N ASP A 134 7.08 19.45 -24.06
CA ASP A 134 7.46 20.86 -24.09
C ASP A 134 8.15 21.31 -22.79
N ILE A 135 8.04 20.50 -21.74
CA ILE A 135 8.57 20.81 -20.41
C ILE A 135 9.87 20.04 -20.14
N THR A 136 9.93 18.77 -20.62
CA THR A 136 11.02 17.85 -20.30
C THR A 136 11.30 16.88 -21.43
N GLN A 137 12.53 16.38 -21.50
CA GLN A 137 12.88 15.28 -22.41
C GLN A 137 12.49 13.95 -21.76
N ILE A 138 11.58 13.21 -22.40
CA ILE A 138 11.12 11.92 -21.90
C ILE A 138 12.02 10.81 -22.44
N ILE A 139 12.50 9.94 -21.57
CA ILE A 139 13.38 8.82 -21.89
C ILE A 139 12.66 7.52 -21.55
N TRP A 140 12.38 6.69 -22.54
CA TRP A 140 11.64 5.42 -22.42
C TRP A 140 12.53 4.17 -22.41
N ASP A 141 13.75 4.27 -22.91
CA ASP A 141 14.63 3.13 -23.12
C ASP A 141 15.92 3.27 -22.31
N ASP A 142 16.19 2.29 -21.47
CA ASP A 142 17.38 2.22 -20.62
C ASP A 142 18.69 2.27 -21.43
N ALA A 143 18.69 1.81 -22.69
CA ALA A 143 19.86 1.84 -23.56
C ALA A 143 20.25 3.26 -24.04
N LYS A 144 19.41 4.25 -23.79
CA LYS A 144 19.59 5.64 -24.23
C LYS A 144 19.79 6.62 -23.08
N TYR A 145 20.09 6.15 -21.88
CA TYR A 145 20.45 7.09 -20.82
C TYR A 145 21.71 7.86 -21.26
N PRO A 146 21.62 9.18 -21.48
CA PRO A 146 22.84 9.96 -21.51
C PRO A 146 23.56 9.69 -20.19
N GLU A 147 24.89 9.65 -20.21
CA GLU A 147 25.68 9.48 -18.99
C GLU A 147 25.18 10.47 -17.93
N LEU A 148 24.24 10.02 -17.12
CA LEU A 148 23.74 10.76 -15.97
C LEU A 148 24.80 10.60 -14.89
N GLU A 149 25.66 11.61 -14.73
CA GLU A 149 26.43 11.74 -13.50
C GLU A 149 25.42 11.88 -12.34
N VAL A 150 25.06 10.74 -11.74
CA VAL A 150 24.30 10.74 -10.49
C VAL A 150 25.26 11.19 -9.39
N LYS A 151 25.28 12.47 -9.11
CA LYS A 151 25.89 12.98 -7.88
C LYS A 151 25.02 12.55 -6.73
N ILE A 152 25.38 11.46 -6.06
CA ILE A 152 24.78 11.07 -4.78
C ILE A 152 25.22 12.11 -3.75
N TYR A 153 24.33 13.03 -3.40
CA TYR A 153 24.53 13.94 -2.28
C TYR A 153 24.37 13.14 -0.99
N GLY A 154 25.42 12.90 -0.26
CA GLY A 154 25.36 12.33 1.08
C GLY A 154 26.41 11.29 1.42
N GLU A 155 27.69 11.57 1.13
CA GLU A 155 28.80 11.03 1.92
C GLU A 155 29.72 12.21 2.27
N GLU A 156 29.36 12.92 3.31
CA GLU A 156 30.36 13.63 4.11
C GLU A 156 30.64 12.77 5.35
N SER A 157 31.88 12.38 5.42
CA SER A 157 32.63 11.64 6.44
C SER A 157 32.41 12.12 7.87
#